data_48cecf3a4e40b84a43e24b385d1485e9
#
_entry.id   48cecf3a4e40b84a43e24b385d1485e9
#
_cell.length_a   1.000
_cell.length_b   1.000
_cell.length_c   1.000
_cell.angle_alpha   90.00
_cell.angle_beta   90.00
_cell.angle_gamma   90.00
#
_symmetry.space_group_name_H-M   'P 1'
#
loop_
_entity.id
_entity.type
_entity.pdbx_description
1 polymer ?
#
loop_
_entity_poly.entity_id
_entity_poly.type
_entity_poly.pdbx_seq_one_letter_code
_entity_poly.pdbx_strand_id
1 'polypeptide(L)'
;LQLDDFDFELPESNIALEPHPNRDGSKLLRVLSDGSLEDHIFKNLPQFFNKGDVVVFNDSRVIPAALKGRRLRGETQAQVQLNLHKRVSDNEWFAFAKPAKRMKVGDRLRFSGHEGSGQMGSGQACFEGLLEATITDTPGGGEILVKFDVSGVHLDEALKLVGEMPLPPYIASKRAAGSIDKETYQTVYASHDGSVAAPTAGLHFTDELLKGLKDIGAQLQFVTLHVGAGTFLPVKVDDIKSHKMHAEWGHVSAETVEAIKAAKAQGGRVCAVGTTSLRLLESAARETGSIRPWSGDTDIFITPGYKFNVVDRLITNFHLPKSTLFMLVAAFSGLDVMQAAYKAAVERDYRFYSYGDGCLLEGLHNG
;
A
#
# COMPACT_ATOMS: atom_id res chain seq x y z
N LEU A 1 1.80 20.74 -15.86
CA LEU A 1 1.63 19.32 -16.21
C LEU A 1 0.16 18.95 -16.15
N GLN A 2 -0.32 18.26 -17.16
CA GLN A 2 -1.67 17.74 -17.27
C GLN A 2 -1.67 16.24 -16.94
N LEU A 3 -2.83 15.68 -16.65
CA LEU A 3 -2.96 14.24 -16.36
C LEU A 3 -2.47 13.36 -17.51
N ASP A 4 -2.68 13.82 -18.77
CA ASP A 4 -2.27 13.12 -19.99
C ASP A 4 -0.74 13.04 -20.17
N ASP A 5 0.04 13.94 -19.55
CA ASP A 5 1.51 13.85 -19.57
C ASP A 5 2.02 12.57 -18.87
N PHE A 6 1.18 11.95 -18.04
CA PHE A 6 1.46 10.73 -17.28
C PHE A 6 0.79 9.49 -17.87
N ASP A 7 0.34 9.57 -19.11
CA ASP A 7 -0.23 8.42 -19.82
C ASP A 7 0.85 7.59 -20.51
N PHE A 8 0.61 6.29 -20.63
CA PHE A 8 1.39 5.35 -21.41
C PHE A 8 0.54 4.12 -21.74
N GLU A 9 0.91 3.40 -22.80
CA GLU A 9 0.24 2.18 -23.19
C GLU A 9 0.63 1.03 -22.25
N LEU A 10 -0.37 0.43 -21.60
CA LEU A 10 -0.20 -0.74 -20.73
C LEU A 10 -1.20 -1.83 -21.15
N PRO A 11 -0.73 -2.90 -21.81
CA PRO A 11 -1.57 -4.05 -22.12
C PRO A 11 -2.10 -4.72 -20.84
N GLU A 12 -3.36 -5.15 -20.85
CA GLU A 12 -3.98 -5.83 -19.72
C GLU A 12 -3.22 -7.12 -19.32
N SER A 13 -2.61 -7.79 -20.31
CA SER A 13 -1.76 -8.98 -20.11
C SER A 13 -0.55 -8.74 -19.19
N ASN A 14 -0.06 -7.51 -19.11
CA ASN A 14 1.06 -7.16 -18.22
C ASN A 14 0.62 -6.92 -16.77
N ILE A 15 -0.68 -6.84 -16.48
CA ILE A 15 -1.18 -6.62 -15.11
C ILE A 15 -1.23 -7.94 -14.36
N ALA A 16 -0.43 -8.07 -13.29
CA ALA A 16 -0.36 -9.29 -12.49
C ALA A 16 -1.58 -9.44 -11.58
N LEU A 17 -2.28 -10.57 -11.68
CA LEU A 17 -3.41 -10.92 -10.79
C LEU A 17 -2.99 -11.83 -9.64
N GLU A 18 -1.80 -12.45 -9.74
CA GLU A 18 -1.25 -13.38 -8.76
C GLU A 18 0.21 -13.03 -8.46
N PRO A 19 0.69 -13.27 -7.22
CA PRO A 19 2.08 -13.05 -6.87
C PRO A 19 3.01 -14.00 -7.64
N HIS A 20 4.29 -13.64 -7.72
CA HIS A 20 5.31 -14.57 -8.21
C HIS A 20 5.45 -15.73 -7.20
N PRO A 21 5.61 -17.01 -7.65
CA PRO A 21 5.73 -18.16 -6.76
C PRO A 21 6.84 -17.99 -5.70
N ASN A 22 7.97 -17.43 -6.10
CA ASN A 22 9.06 -17.04 -5.22
C ASN A 22 9.09 -15.52 -5.12
N ARG A 23 8.90 -14.92 -3.94
CA ARG A 23 8.83 -13.46 -3.74
C ARG A 23 10.02 -12.73 -4.37
N ASP A 24 11.23 -13.18 -4.10
CA ASP A 24 12.50 -12.59 -4.58
C ASP A 24 12.91 -13.04 -6.00
N GLY A 25 12.11 -13.91 -6.63
CA GLY A 25 12.25 -14.33 -8.02
C GLY A 25 11.65 -13.37 -9.04
N SER A 26 10.91 -12.34 -8.59
CA SER A 26 10.35 -11.30 -9.46
C SER A 26 11.45 -10.53 -10.18
N LYS A 27 11.15 -10.03 -11.40
CA LYS A 27 12.07 -9.17 -12.15
C LYS A 27 12.28 -7.83 -11.42
N LEU A 28 13.48 -7.29 -11.53
CA LEU A 28 13.88 -5.99 -11.02
C LEU A 28 14.52 -5.17 -12.14
N LEU A 29 13.87 -4.09 -12.54
CA LEU A 29 14.46 -3.11 -13.46
C LEU A 29 15.21 -2.06 -12.66
N ARG A 30 16.52 -1.99 -12.80
CA ARG A 30 17.32 -0.90 -12.24
C ARG A 30 17.35 0.25 -13.22
N VAL A 31 16.92 1.43 -12.77
CA VAL A 31 16.93 2.69 -13.52
C VAL A 31 17.96 3.59 -12.90
N LEU A 32 19.04 3.84 -13.62
CA LEU A 32 20.16 4.67 -13.18
C LEU A 32 19.85 6.17 -13.40
N SER A 33 20.60 7.03 -12.74
CA SER A 33 20.41 8.48 -12.82
C SER A 33 20.66 9.08 -14.21
N ASP A 34 21.41 8.38 -15.08
CA ASP A 34 21.61 8.75 -16.48
C ASP A 34 20.52 8.22 -17.43
N GLY A 35 19.51 7.52 -16.88
CA GLY A 35 18.41 6.91 -17.62
C GLY A 35 18.72 5.54 -18.19
N SER A 36 19.92 4.98 -17.98
CA SER A 36 20.24 3.62 -18.41
C SER A 36 19.46 2.56 -17.59
N LEU A 37 19.14 1.43 -18.25
CA LEU A 37 18.28 0.38 -17.73
C LEU A 37 19.03 -0.95 -17.65
N GLU A 38 18.98 -1.59 -16.49
CA GLU A 38 19.58 -2.91 -16.26
C GLU A 38 18.52 -3.90 -15.78
N ASP A 39 18.46 -5.09 -16.42
CA ASP A 39 17.52 -6.16 -16.06
C ASP A 39 18.14 -7.09 -15.03
N HIS A 40 17.45 -7.28 -13.91
CA HIS A 40 17.83 -8.14 -12.79
C HIS A 40 16.65 -8.93 -12.24
N ILE A 41 16.87 -9.66 -11.16
CA ILE A 41 15.83 -10.24 -10.29
C ILE A 41 16.01 -9.71 -8.87
N PHE A 42 14.94 -9.69 -8.07
CA PHE A 42 15.01 -9.14 -6.69
C PHE A 42 16.07 -9.81 -5.82
N LYS A 43 16.33 -11.10 -6.02
CA LYS A 43 17.39 -11.84 -5.33
C LYS A 43 18.78 -11.19 -5.48
N ASN A 44 19.00 -10.44 -6.55
CA ASN A 44 20.27 -9.73 -6.79
C ASN A 44 20.39 -8.40 -6.03
N LEU A 45 19.33 -7.95 -5.36
CA LEU A 45 19.22 -6.63 -4.75
C LEU A 45 20.43 -6.26 -3.84
N PRO A 46 20.99 -7.16 -2.99
CA PRO A 46 22.10 -6.81 -2.12
C PRO A 46 23.33 -6.28 -2.85
N GLN A 47 23.59 -6.70 -4.09
CA GLN A 47 24.76 -6.24 -4.86
C GLN A 47 24.75 -4.74 -5.20
N PHE A 48 23.58 -4.08 -5.10
CA PHE A 48 23.42 -2.65 -5.40
C PHE A 48 23.56 -1.75 -4.17
N PHE A 49 23.78 -2.33 -3.00
CA PHE A 49 23.92 -1.62 -1.73
C PHE A 49 25.33 -1.70 -1.19
N ASN A 50 25.70 -0.70 -0.39
CA ASN A 50 26.98 -0.62 0.28
C ASN A 50 26.79 -0.67 1.79
N LYS A 51 27.89 -1.01 2.50
CA LYS A 51 27.93 -0.85 3.94
C LYS A 51 27.64 0.61 4.31
N GLY A 52 26.71 0.80 5.26
CA GLY A 52 26.28 2.12 5.72
C GLY A 52 25.06 2.69 4.99
N ASP A 53 24.61 2.08 3.88
CA ASP A 53 23.31 2.42 3.30
C ASP A 53 22.17 2.06 4.28
N VAL A 54 21.09 2.83 4.27
CA VAL A 54 19.88 2.56 5.07
C VAL A 54 18.74 2.20 4.14
N VAL A 55 18.08 1.07 4.41
CA VAL A 55 16.89 0.61 3.68
C VAL A 55 15.69 0.72 4.61
N VAL A 56 14.69 1.52 4.22
CA VAL A 56 13.53 1.86 5.06
C VAL A 56 12.27 1.20 4.53
N PHE A 57 11.63 0.41 5.38
CA PHE A 57 10.44 -0.39 5.08
C PHE A 57 9.20 0.16 5.78
N ASN A 58 8.02 -0.02 5.18
CA ASN A 58 6.74 0.17 5.86
C ASN A 58 6.31 -1.15 6.51
N ASP A 59 6.29 -1.20 7.83
CA ASP A 59 5.98 -2.39 8.62
C ASP A 59 4.49 -2.53 8.99
N SER A 60 3.62 -1.72 8.38
CA SER A 60 2.19 -1.84 8.61
C SER A 60 1.66 -3.19 8.15
N ARG A 61 0.76 -3.77 8.97
CA ARG A 61 0.10 -5.06 8.70
C ARG A 61 -1.30 -4.83 8.16
N VAL A 62 -1.64 -5.56 7.10
CA VAL A 62 -2.98 -5.54 6.53
C VAL A 62 -3.93 -6.28 7.46
N ILE A 63 -5.03 -5.61 7.82
CA ILE A 63 -6.11 -6.22 8.58
C ILE A 63 -7.17 -6.79 7.62
N PRO A 64 -7.98 -7.78 8.04
CA PRO A 64 -9.06 -8.33 7.21
C PRO A 64 -10.23 -7.34 7.15
N ALA A 65 -10.07 -6.28 6.38
CA ALA A 65 -10.95 -5.12 6.33
C ALA A 65 -12.10 -5.24 5.31
N ALA A 66 -12.14 -6.32 4.50
CA ALA A 66 -13.22 -6.58 3.57
C ALA A 66 -14.31 -7.42 4.24
N LEU A 67 -15.50 -6.84 4.43
CA LEU A 67 -16.62 -7.46 5.12
C LEU A 67 -17.74 -7.76 4.13
N LYS A 68 -18.26 -8.98 4.16
CA LYS A 68 -19.47 -9.38 3.44
C LYS A 68 -20.59 -9.66 4.44
N GLY A 69 -21.76 -9.12 4.19
CA GLY A 69 -22.86 -9.26 5.13
C GLY A 69 -24.20 -8.86 4.56
N ARG A 70 -25.16 -8.60 5.43
CA ARG A 70 -26.51 -8.19 5.09
C ARG A 70 -26.85 -6.84 5.74
N ARG A 71 -27.45 -5.97 4.97
CA ARG A 71 -28.13 -4.78 5.49
C ARG A 71 -29.55 -5.17 5.90
N LEU A 72 -29.93 -4.76 7.10
CA LEU A 72 -31.26 -4.97 7.68
C LEU A 72 -31.99 -3.62 7.72
N ARG A 73 -33.21 -3.56 7.18
CA ARG A 73 -34.10 -2.39 7.24
C ARG A 73 -35.54 -2.83 7.36
N GLY A 74 -36.11 -2.79 8.57
CA GLY A 74 -37.36 -3.44 8.88
C GLY A 74 -37.29 -4.94 8.56
N GLU A 75 -38.25 -5.45 7.79
CA GLU A 75 -38.25 -6.86 7.35
C GLU A 75 -37.38 -7.13 6.11
N THR A 76 -36.81 -6.09 5.49
CA THR A 76 -36.02 -6.25 4.26
C THR A 76 -34.54 -6.51 4.57
N GLN A 77 -33.99 -7.50 3.86
CA GLN A 77 -32.58 -7.81 3.90
C GLN A 77 -31.96 -7.67 2.50
N ALA A 78 -30.74 -7.19 2.43
CA ALA A 78 -29.98 -7.08 1.19
C ALA A 78 -28.49 -7.33 1.42
N GLN A 79 -27.84 -7.99 0.46
CA GLN A 79 -26.40 -8.20 0.49
C GLN A 79 -25.66 -6.86 0.49
N VAL A 80 -24.59 -6.78 1.26
CA VAL A 80 -23.69 -5.64 1.35
C VAL A 80 -22.25 -6.11 1.44
N GLN A 81 -21.38 -5.33 0.83
CA GLN A 81 -19.92 -5.48 1.00
C GLN A 81 -19.38 -4.15 1.52
N LEU A 82 -18.52 -4.20 2.52
CA LEU A 82 -17.78 -3.06 3.02
C LEU A 82 -16.29 -3.31 2.87
N ASN A 83 -15.57 -2.28 2.49
CA ASN A 83 -14.11 -2.22 2.65
C ASN A 83 -13.82 -1.11 3.65
N LEU A 84 -13.48 -1.49 4.89
CA LEU A 84 -13.02 -0.54 5.91
C LEU A 84 -11.73 0.12 5.41
N HIS A 85 -11.56 1.44 5.64
CA HIS A 85 -10.34 2.10 5.14
C HIS A 85 -9.75 3.15 6.07
N LYS A 86 -10.49 3.69 7.02
CA LYS A 86 -9.97 4.61 8.02
C LYS A 86 -10.68 4.42 9.35
N ARG A 87 -9.92 4.11 10.40
CA ARG A 87 -10.43 4.05 11.78
C ARG A 87 -10.62 5.48 12.31
N VAL A 88 -11.78 5.76 12.88
CA VAL A 88 -12.13 7.07 13.46
C VAL A 88 -12.05 7.03 14.97
N SER A 89 -12.54 5.93 15.57
CA SER A 89 -12.51 5.69 17.02
C SER A 89 -12.36 4.17 17.29
N ASP A 90 -12.47 3.77 18.54
CA ASP A 90 -12.36 2.37 18.94
C ASP A 90 -13.41 1.45 18.29
N ASN A 91 -14.53 2.02 17.82
CA ASN A 91 -15.62 1.27 17.18
C ASN A 91 -16.21 1.94 15.94
N GLU A 92 -15.62 3.02 15.42
CA GLU A 92 -16.10 3.70 14.22
C GLU A 92 -15.08 3.65 13.10
N TRP A 93 -15.55 3.35 11.89
CA TRP A 93 -14.73 3.26 10.69
C TRP A 93 -15.40 3.90 9.49
N PHE A 94 -14.66 4.64 8.70
CA PHE A 94 -15.05 4.89 7.31
C PHE A 94 -14.86 3.64 6.48
N ALA A 95 -15.84 3.38 5.60
CA ALA A 95 -15.86 2.23 4.71
C ALA A 95 -16.41 2.60 3.33
N PHE A 96 -15.88 2.01 2.27
CA PHE A 96 -16.55 1.99 0.98
C PHE A 96 -17.59 0.87 0.96
N ALA A 97 -18.81 1.20 0.59
CA ALA A 97 -19.93 0.26 0.58
C ALA A 97 -20.35 -0.12 -0.85
N LYS A 98 -20.76 -1.37 -1.05
CA LYS A 98 -21.35 -1.84 -2.29
C LYS A 98 -22.63 -2.65 -2.00
N PRO A 99 -23.80 -2.23 -2.50
CA PRO A 99 -24.11 -1.05 -3.31
C PRO A 99 -24.26 0.24 -2.46
N ALA A 100 -23.39 1.24 -2.69
CA ALA A 100 -23.35 2.47 -1.89
C ALA A 100 -24.64 3.29 -1.93
N LYS A 101 -25.25 3.47 -3.14
CA LYS A 101 -26.47 4.28 -3.34
C LYS A 101 -27.69 3.84 -2.52
N ARG A 102 -27.66 2.64 -1.95
CA ARG A 102 -28.77 2.07 -1.17
C ARG A 102 -28.56 2.17 0.33
N MET A 103 -27.39 2.64 0.78
CA MET A 103 -27.04 2.81 2.19
C MET A 103 -27.68 4.09 2.73
N LYS A 104 -28.22 4.03 3.95
CA LYS A 104 -28.82 5.17 4.66
C LYS A 104 -28.37 5.17 6.12
N VAL A 105 -28.26 6.36 6.70
CA VAL A 105 -28.08 6.51 8.14
C VAL A 105 -29.18 5.75 8.89
N GLY A 106 -28.79 5.02 9.93
CA GLY A 106 -29.68 4.15 10.73
C GLY A 106 -29.85 2.72 10.19
N ASP A 107 -29.33 2.37 9.00
CA ASP A 107 -29.33 0.99 8.54
C ASP A 107 -28.46 0.13 9.47
N ARG A 108 -28.99 -1.05 9.84
CA ARG A 108 -28.24 -2.08 10.57
C ARG A 108 -27.54 -3.00 9.59
N LEU A 109 -26.31 -3.34 9.90
CA LEU A 109 -25.48 -4.26 9.14
C LEU A 109 -25.11 -5.45 10.00
N ARG A 110 -25.17 -6.65 9.43
CA ARG A 110 -24.81 -7.90 10.10
C ARG A 110 -23.82 -8.65 9.24
N PHE A 111 -22.70 -9.04 9.84
CA PHE A 111 -21.63 -9.79 9.21
C PHE A 111 -21.49 -11.14 9.91
N SER A 112 -21.29 -12.20 9.13
CA SER A 112 -21.07 -13.57 9.61
C SER A 112 -19.75 -14.09 9.07
N GLY A 113 -19.09 -14.99 9.82
CA GLY A 113 -17.91 -15.69 9.34
C GLY A 113 -18.22 -16.58 8.13
N HIS A 114 -17.22 -16.86 7.30
CA HIS A 114 -17.38 -17.69 6.11
C HIS A 114 -17.72 -19.14 6.46
N GLU A 115 -18.76 -19.69 5.82
CA GLU A 115 -18.89 -21.12 5.60
C GLU A 115 -17.79 -21.53 4.61
N GLY A 116 -16.68 -22.09 5.08
CA GLY A 116 -15.71 -22.65 4.14
C GLY A 116 -14.23 -22.59 4.45
N SER A 117 -13.79 -22.13 5.61
CA SER A 117 -12.39 -22.25 6.00
C SER A 117 -12.16 -23.48 6.90
N GLY A 118 -11.94 -24.64 6.28
CA GLY A 118 -11.32 -25.83 6.89
C GLY A 118 -12.18 -26.58 7.90
N GLN A 119 -12.41 -27.87 7.63
CA GLN A 119 -12.88 -28.95 8.51
C GLN A 119 -13.45 -28.52 9.87
N MET A 120 -14.73 -28.17 9.90
CA MET A 120 -15.48 -28.07 11.13
C MET A 120 -15.75 -29.48 11.66
N GLY A 121 -15.17 -29.81 12.81
CA GLY A 121 -15.62 -30.94 13.63
C GLY A 121 -17.11 -30.74 13.97
N SER A 122 -17.89 -31.79 13.90
CA SER A 122 -19.30 -31.83 14.24
C SER A 122 -19.54 -31.21 15.61
N GLY A 123 -20.03 -29.97 15.68
CA GLY A 123 -20.39 -29.30 16.94
C GLY A 123 -20.19 -27.79 17.00
N GLN A 124 -19.59 -27.14 15.99
CA GLN A 124 -19.46 -25.68 15.98
C GLN A 124 -20.67 -25.04 15.28
N ALA A 125 -21.49 -24.32 16.06
CA ALA A 125 -22.59 -23.53 15.58
C ALA A 125 -22.08 -22.48 14.57
N CYS A 126 -22.78 -22.34 13.43
CA CYS A 126 -22.61 -21.21 12.52
C CYS A 126 -22.84 -19.93 13.33
N PHE A 127 -21.79 -19.11 13.51
CA PHE A 127 -21.92 -17.80 14.12
C PHE A 127 -22.57 -16.83 13.11
N GLU A 128 -23.88 -16.97 12.88
CA GLU A 128 -24.66 -15.92 12.24
C GLU A 128 -24.73 -14.72 13.19
N GLY A 129 -24.27 -13.57 12.69
CA GLY A 129 -24.35 -12.32 13.44
C GLY A 129 -23.21 -12.05 14.41
N LEU A 130 -22.02 -12.56 14.15
CA LEU A 130 -20.85 -12.37 15.00
C LEU A 130 -20.44 -10.89 15.13
N LEU A 131 -20.72 -10.03 14.13
CA LEU A 131 -20.39 -8.63 14.12
C LEU A 131 -21.56 -7.81 13.55
N GLU A 132 -22.03 -6.85 14.32
CA GLU A 132 -23.09 -5.92 13.90
C GLU A 132 -22.57 -4.49 13.95
N ALA A 133 -23.16 -3.66 13.06
CA ALA A 133 -22.85 -2.24 12.99
C ALA A 133 -24.08 -1.43 12.54
N THR A 134 -24.03 -0.13 12.80
CA THR A 134 -25.02 0.85 12.34
C THR A 134 -24.32 1.88 11.45
N ILE A 135 -24.95 2.26 10.35
CA ILE A 135 -24.49 3.38 9.53
C ILE A 135 -24.83 4.68 10.27
N THR A 136 -23.81 5.49 10.61
CA THR A 136 -23.97 6.75 11.33
C THR A 136 -23.85 7.97 10.42
N ASP A 137 -23.18 7.84 9.26
CA ASP A 137 -23.07 8.91 8.25
C ASP A 137 -22.88 8.35 6.83
N THR A 138 -23.19 9.16 5.82
CA THR A 138 -23.02 8.87 4.40
C THR A 138 -22.44 10.08 3.67
N PRO A 139 -21.11 10.33 3.77
CA PRO A 139 -20.48 11.55 3.24
C PRO A 139 -20.59 11.69 1.72
N GLY A 140 -20.82 10.60 1.00
CA GLY A 140 -20.89 10.58 -0.45
C GLY A 140 -19.74 9.79 -1.09
N GLY A 141 -19.64 9.79 -2.42
CA GLY A 141 -18.54 9.07 -3.12
C GLY A 141 -18.53 7.54 -2.96
N GLY A 142 -19.56 6.97 -2.33
CA GLY A 142 -19.59 5.54 -1.98
C GLY A 142 -19.09 5.25 -0.57
N GLU A 143 -18.70 6.26 0.16
CA GLU A 143 -18.23 6.19 1.53
C GLU A 143 -19.38 6.23 2.52
N ILE A 144 -19.26 5.48 3.60
CA ILE A 144 -20.14 5.46 4.76
C ILE A 144 -19.32 5.47 6.04
N LEU A 145 -19.87 6.04 7.11
CA LEU A 145 -19.35 5.87 8.46
C LEU A 145 -20.16 4.78 9.17
N VAL A 146 -19.49 3.78 9.69
CA VAL A 146 -20.11 2.66 10.42
C VAL A 146 -19.62 2.64 11.85
N LYS A 147 -20.56 2.43 12.77
CA LYS A 147 -20.32 2.22 14.19
C LYS A 147 -20.63 0.79 14.54
N PHE A 148 -19.62 0.04 14.97
CA PHE A 148 -19.75 -1.34 15.42
C PHE A 148 -20.30 -1.40 16.86
N ASP A 149 -21.02 -2.48 17.18
CA ASP A 149 -21.57 -2.70 18.53
C ASP A 149 -20.51 -3.16 19.54
N VAL A 150 -19.35 -3.59 19.06
CA VAL A 150 -18.15 -3.93 19.84
C VAL A 150 -17.03 -2.94 19.57
N SER A 151 -16.05 -2.82 20.47
CA SER A 151 -15.01 -1.82 20.40
C SER A 151 -13.62 -2.37 20.75
N GLY A 152 -12.56 -1.64 20.40
CA GLY A 152 -11.19 -1.94 20.77
C GLY A 152 -10.75 -3.33 20.33
N VAL A 153 -10.07 -4.05 21.20
CA VAL A 153 -9.53 -5.40 20.95
C VAL A 153 -10.61 -6.39 20.53
N HIS A 154 -11.82 -6.29 21.08
CA HIS A 154 -12.93 -7.18 20.72
C HIS A 154 -13.41 -6.97 19.28
N LEU A 155 -13.39 -5.72 18.79
CA LEU A 155 -13.66 -5.43 17.39
C LEU A 155 -12.54 -5.99 16.49
N ASP A 156 -11.30 -5.82 16.88
CA ASP A 156 -10.15 -6.30 16.10
C ASP A 156 -10.16 -7.84 15.99
N GLU A 157 -10.52 -8.53 17.05
CA GLU A 157 -10.71 -10.00 17.04
C GLU A 157 -11.91 -10.42 16.16
N ALA A 158 -13.04 -9.75 16.29
CA ALA A 158 -14.21 -10.01 15.46
C ALA A 158 -13.91 -9.81 13.96
N LEU A 159 -13.18 -8.75 13.61
CA LEU A 159 -12.74 -8.50 12.23
C LEU A 159 -11.85 -9.63 11.70
N LYS A 160 -10.97 -10.20 12.52
CA LYS A 160 -10.13 -11.36 12.13
C LYS A 160 -10.97 -12.61 11.82
N LEU A 161 -12.13 -12.76 12.45
CA LEU A 161 -13.03 -13.91 12.27
C LEU A 161 -13.97 -13.76 11.07
N VAL A 162 -14.51 -12.55 10.84
CA VAL A 162 -15.53 -12.32 9.80
C VAL A 162 -14.98 -11.66 8.54
N GLY A 163 -13.81 -11.00 8.63
CA GLY A 163 -13.22 -10.24 7.54
C GLY A 163 -12.39 -11.09 6.58
N GLU A 164 -12.34 -10.63 5.35
CA GLU A 164 -11.45 -11.14 4.30
C GLU A 164 -10.30 -10.17 4.05
N MET A 165 -9.23 -10.68 3.43
CA MET A 165 -8.13 -9.84 2.98
C MET A 165 -8.63 -8.84 1.92
N PRO A 166 -8.44 -7.53 2.12
CA PRO A 166 -8.92 -6.51 1.20
C PRO A 166 -8.02 -6.42 -0.04
N LEU A 167 -8.25 -7.29 -1.01
CA LEU A 167 -7.49 -7.27 -2.26
C LEU A 167 -7.77 -5.98 -3.05
N PRO A 168 -6.78 -5.49 -3.79
CA PRO A 168 -6.97 -4.38 -4.73
C PRO A 168 -8.18 -4.61 -5.65
N PRO A 169 -8.95 -3.56 -5.98
CA PRO A 169 -10.18 -3.70 -6.78
C PRO A 169 -9.98 -4.42 -8.12
N TYR A 170 -8.83 -4.23 -8.77
CA TYR A 170 -8.54 -4.86 -10.05
C TYR A 170 -8.37 -6.39 -9.94
N ILE A 171 -7.85 -6.89 -8.80
CA ILE A 171 -7.77 -8.33 -8.51
C ILE A 171 -9.16 -8.83 -8.07
N ALA A 172 -9.79 -8.14 -7.12
CA ALA A 172 -11.09 -8.51 -6.57
C ALA A 172 -12.21 -8.57 -7.63
N SER A 173 -12.07 -7.83 -8.74
CA SER A 173 -13.00 -7.90 -9.89
C SER A 173 -12.81 -9.12 -10.78
N LYS A 174 -11.64 -9.76 -10.76
CA LYS A 174 -11.28 -10.91 -11.61
C LYS A 174 -11.32 -12.24 -10.83
N ARG A 175 -11.03 -12.22 -9.54
CA ARG A 175 -11.08 -13.40 -8.66
C ARG A 175 -11.44 -13.03 -7.22
N ALA A 176 -12.00 -13.99 -6.47
CA ALA A 176 -12.21 -13.84 -5.04
C ALA A 176 -10.87 -13.92 -4.28
N ALA A 177 -10.86 -13.36 -3.06
CA ALA A 177 -9.76 -13.58 -2.13
C ALA A 177 -9.71 -15.06 -1.72
N GLY A 178 -8.52 -15.65 -1.75
CA GLY A 178 -8.26 -17.03 -1.34
C GLY A 178 -7.44 -17.09 -0.05
N SER A 179 -7.30 -18.30 0.51
CA SER A 179 -6.48 -18.52 1.71
C SER A 179 -5.03 -18.09 1.53
N ILE A 180 -4.50 -18.27 0.32
CA ILE A 180 -3.13 -17.87 -0.03
C ILE A 180 -2.90 -16.35 0.09
N ASP A 181 -3.93 -15.53 -0.15
CA ASP A 181 -3.79 -14.07 -0.08
C ASP A 181 -3.54 -13.58 1.36
N LYS A 182 -3.93 -14.34 2.38
CA LYS A 182 -3.63 -14.02 3.78
C LYS A 182 -2.12 -13.98 4.04
N GLU A 183 -1.35 -14.81 3.34
CA GLU A 183 0.10 -14.89 3.46
C GLU A 183 0.80 -14.04 2.39
N THR A 184 0.34 -14.12 1.14
CA THR A 184 1.03 -13.48 0.00
C THR A 184 0.78 -12.00 -0.09
N TYR A 185 -0.38 -11.48 0.42
CA TYR A 185 -0.67 -10.05 0.47
C TYR A 185 -0.27 -9.42 1.82
N GLN A 186 0.87 -9.91 2.38
CA GLN A 186 1.45 -9.45 3.62
C GLN A 186 2.98 -9.49 3.51
N THR A 187 3.68 -8.48 4.04
CA THR A 187 5.14 -8.49 4.10
C THR A 187 5.62 -9.41 5.23
N VAL A 188 6.81 -10.01 5.08
CA VAL A 188 7.40 -10.89 6.09
C VAL A 188 7.74 -10.17 7.40
N TYR A 189 7.89 -8.86 7.35
CA TYR A 189 8.23 -7.99 8.49
C TYR A 189 7.05 -7.17 9.01
N ALA A 190 5.81 -7.44 8.57
CA ALA A 190 4.63 -6.71 9.03
C ALA A 190 4.43 -6.89 10.54
N SER A 191 4.28 -5.77 11.29
CA SER A 191 4.21 -5.77 12.76
C SER A 191 3.06 -4.94 13.34
N HIS A 192 2.63 -3.84 12.69
CA HIS A 192 1.64 -2.90 13.20
C HIS A 192 0.32 -3.00 12.43
N ASP A 193 -0.72 -3.56 13.07
CA ASP A 193 -2.07 -3.71 12.48
C ASP A 193 -2.68 -2.34 12.15
N GLY A 194 -3.38 -2.20 11.01
CA GLY A 194 -4.11 -0.98 10.67
C GLY A 194 -4.17 -0.64 9.17
N SER A 195 -3.34 -1.25 8.33
CA SER A 195 -3.43 -1.08 6.88
C SER A 195 -4.59 -1.85 6.28
N VAL A 196 -5.19 -1.30 5.23
CA VAL A 196 -6.18 -1.98 4.40
C VAL A 196 -5.65 -2.32 3.00
N ALA A 197 -4.39 -1.99 2.75
CA ALA A 197 -3.65 -2.44 1.58
C ALA A 197 -2.19 -2.73 1.98
N ALA A 198 -1.58 -3.73 1.35
CA ALA A 198 -0.18 -4.06 1.60
C ALA A 198 0.76 -3.00 1.03
N PRO A 199 1.90 -2.72 1.67
CA PRO A 199 3.01 -2.00 1.06
C PRO A 199 3.69 -2.91 0.03
N THR A 200 3.12 -2.95 -1.19
CA THR A 200 3.34 -4.02 -2.16
C THR A 200 4.78 -4.19 -2.64
N ALA A 201 5.59 -3.12 -2.67
CA ALA A 201 7.02 -3.25 -2.94
C ALA A 201 7.76 -4.12 -1.91
N GLY A 202 7.23 -4.20 -0.69
CA GLY A 202 7.75 -5.07 0.36
C GLY A 202 7.44 -6.55 0.17
N LEU A 203 6.48 -6.90 -0.69
CA LEU A 203 6.10 -8.29 -0.93
C LEU A 203 7.20 -9.11 -1.63
N HIS A 204 8.15 -8.45 -2.27
CA HIS A 204 9.30 -9.09 -2.90
C HIS A 204 10.36 -9.58 -1.90
N PHE A 205 10.31 -9.11 -0.67
CA PHE A 205 11.34 -9.43 0.32
C PHE A 205 11.05 -10.75 1.02
N THR A 206 12.11 -11.54 1.19
CA THR A 206 12.17 -12.76 1.99
C THR A 206 13.11 -12.52 3.18
N ASP A 207 13.06 -13.39 4.19
CA ASP A 207 13.99 -13.32 5.31
C ASP A 207 15.46 -13.46 4.86
N GLU A 208 15.70 -14.29 3.82
CA GLU A 208 17.03 -14.46 3.21
C GLU A 208 17.52 -13.16 2.54
N LEU A 209 16.62 -12.46 1.82
CA LEU A 209 16.96 -11.19 1.17
C LEU A 209 17.26 -10.10 2.20
N LEU A 210 16.45 -10.02 3.27
CA LEU A 210 16.69 -9.10 4.40
C LEU A 210 18.01 -9.41 5.09
N LYS A 211 18.32 -10.70 5.30
CA LYS A 211 19.61 -11.13 5.84
C LYS A 211 20.75 -10.73 4.92
N GLY A 212 20.61 -10.95 3.60
CA GLY A 212 21.64 -10.56 2.62
C GLY A 212 21.98 -9.07 2.67
N LEU A 213 20.98 -8.19 2.84
CA LEU A 213 21.21 -6.76 3.03
C LEU A 213 21.96 -6.45 4.34
N LYS A 214 21.63 -7.12 5.44
CA LYS A 214 22.35 -6.96 6.71
C LYS A 214 23.80 -7.47 6.61
N ASP A 215 24.01 -8.59 5.94
CA ASP A 215 25.34 -9.22 5.81
C ASP A 215 26.36 -8.33 5.06
N ILE A 216 25.89 -7.50 4.10
CA ILE A 216 26.72 -6.50 3.43
C ILE A 216 26.92 -5.22 4.25
N GLY A 217 26.28 -5.09 5.42
CA GLY A 217 26.37 -3.96 6.32
C GLY A 217 25.40 -2.81 6.03
N ALA A 218 24.35 -3.05 5.25
CA ALA A 218 23.21 -2.12 5.14
C ALA A 218 22.35 -2.19 6.41
N GLN A 219 21.84 -1.03 6.83
CA GLN A 219 20.96 -0.92 7.99
C GLN A 219 19.49 -1.01 7.56
N LEU A 220 18.70 -1.88 8.20
CA LEU A 220 17.27 -1.98 7.95
C LEU A 220 16.51 -1.16 9.00
N GLN A 221 15.71 -0.23 8.55
CA GLN A 221 14.87 0.64 9.39
C GLN A 221 13.40 0.50 9.01
N PHE A 222 12.52 0.78 9.97
CA PHE A 222 11.09 0.60 9.78
C PHE A 222 10.34 1.90 10.11
N VAL A 223 9.31 2.15 9.32
CA VAL A 223 8.32 3.22 9.53
C VAL A 223 6.94 2.60 9.40
N THR A 224 5.93 3.19 10.03
CA THR A 224 4.56 2.70 9.95
C THR A 224 3.71 3.71 9.20
N LEU A 225 3.11 3.32 8.08
CA LEU A 225 2.07 4.09 7.39
C LEU A 225 0.89 3.16 7.14
N HIS A 226 -0.26 3.48 7.71
CA HIS A 226 -1.49 2.72 7.48
C HIS A 226 -2.07 3.10 6.12
N VAL A 227 -1.85 2.21 5.14
CA VAL A 227 -2.29 2.43 3.76
C VAL A 227 -3.80 2.31 3.70
N GLY A 228 -4.46 3.39 3.28
CA GLY A 228 -5.89 3.46 3.06
C GLY A 228 -6.31 2.98 1.66
N ALA A 229 -7.59 2.65 1.48
CA ALA A 229 -8.12 2.25 0.17
C ALA A 229 -8.11 3.39 -0.87
N GLY A 230 -7.87 4.63 -0.45
CA GLY A 230 -7.72 5.79 -1.34
C GLY A 230 -6.60 5.64 -2.36
N THR A 231 -5.57 4.84 -2.06
CA THR A 231 -4.44 4.55 -2.96
C THR A 231 -4.89 3.88 -4.28
N PHE A 232 -6.05 3.22 -4.29
CA PHE A 232 -6.59 2.56 -5.47
C PHE A 232 -7.60 3.42 -6.25
N LEU A 233 -7.90 4.63 -5.79
CA LEU A 233 -8.84 5.50 -6.48
C LEU A 233 -8.15 6.20 -7.66
N PRO A 234 -8.82 6.26 -8.82
CA PRO A 234 -8.28 6.96 -9.98
C PRO A 234 -8.27 8.48 -9.74
N VAL A 235 -7.29 9.16 -10.32
CA VAL A 235 -7.28 10.63 -10.42
C VAL A 235 -8.44 11.05 -11.33
N LYS A 236 -9.30 11.97 -10.86
CA LYS A 236 -10.52 12.40 -11.57
C LYS A 236 -10.47 13.85 -12.05
N VAL A 237 -9.30 14.48 -11.98
CA VAL A 237 -9.10 15.89 -12.31
C VAL A 237 -8.09 16.01 -13.44
N ASP A 238 -8.35 16.88 -14.39
CA ASP A 238 -7.43 17.11 -15.53
C ASP A 238 -6.20 17.90 -15.10
N ASP A 239 -6.37 18.93 -14.25
CA ASP A 239 -5.26 19.64 -13.61
C ASP A 239 -4.83 18.91 -12.34
N ILE A 240 -3.64 18.32 -12.38
CA ILE A 240 -3.08 17.57 -11.25
C ILE A 240 -2.96 18.41 -9.97
N LYS A 241 -2.81 19.74 -10.06
CA LYS A 241 -2.73 20.63 -8.89
C LYS A 241 -4.03 20.70 -8.09
N SER A 242 -5.16 20.36 -8.69
CA SER A 242 -6.47 20.34 -8.03
C SER A 242 -6.76 19.01 -7.33
N HIS A 243 -5.90 17.99 -7.53
CA HIS A 243 -6.07 16.69 -6.87
C HIS A 243 -5.79 16.80 -5.37
N LYS A 244 -6.68 16.23 -4.56
CA LYS A 244 -6.51 16.10 -3.12
C LYS A 244 -6.22 14.65 -2.76
N MET A 245 -5.05 14.43 -2.17
CA MET A 245 -4.69 13.12 -1.63
C MET A 245 -5.52 12.78 -0.40
N HIS A 246 -5.89 11.52 -0.27
CA HIS A 246 -6.45 11.02 0.98
C HIS A 246 -5.35 11.01 2.06
N ALA A 247 -5.70 11.52 3.24
CA ALA A 247 -4.79 11.52 4.37
C ALA A 247 -4.63 10.10 4.94
N GLU A 248 -3.39 9.71 5.21
CA GLU A 248 -3.01 8.42 5.77
C GLU A 248 -2.17 8.65 7.03
N TRP A 249 -2.50 7.93 8.10
CA TRP A 249 -1.73 8.04 9.34
C TRP A 249 -0.39 7.34 9.23
N GLY A 250 0.67 7.99 9.75
CA GLY A 250 1.98 7.40 9.78
C GLY A 250 2.82 7.79 10.99
N HIS A 251 3.91 7.05 11.18
CA HIS A 251 4.86 7.23 12.28
C HIS A 251 6.29 6.96 11.82
N VAL A 252 7.19 7.87 12.19
CA VAL A 252 8.64 7.75 12.04
C VAL A 252 9.28 7.90 13.43
N SER A 253 9.93 6.84 13.92
CA SER A 253 10.53 6.83 15.26
C SER A 253 11.80 7.67 15.33
N ALA A 254 12.19 8.06 16.55
CA ALA A 254 13.47 8.74 16.79
C ALA A 254 14.67 7.86 16.39
N GLU A 255 14.58 6.54 16.62
CA GLU A 255 15.62 5.59 16.26
C GLU A 255 15.87 5.56 14.75
N THR A 256 14.80 5.47 13.95
CA THR A 256 14.89 5.52 12.47
C THR A 256 15.49 6.84 12.00
N VAL A 257 15.10 7.96 12.61
CA VAL A 257 15.63 9.30 12.27
C VAL A 257 17.13 9.38 12.54
N GLU A 258 17.59 8.93 13.70
CA GLU A 258 19.01 8.96 14.05
C GLU A 258 19.84 8.02 13.15
N ALA A 259 19.34 6.84 12.82
CA ALA A 259 20.00 5.93 11.86
C ALA A 259 20.16 6.59 10.47
N ILE A 260 19.12 7.24 9.96
CA ILE A 260 19.16 7.96 8.67
C ILE A 260 20.18 9.12 8.71
N LYS A 261 20.16 9.93 9.76
CA LYS A 261 21.10 11.05 9.92
C LYS A 261 22.56 10.56 10.01
N ALA A 262 22.80 9.51 10.81
CA ALA A 262 24.11 8.93 10.97
C ALA A 262 24.64 8.36 9.63
N ALA A 263 23.79 7.66 8.87
CA ALA A 263 24.16 7.15 7.56
C ALA A 263 24.51 8.27 6.57
N LYS A 264 23.66 9.28 6.45
CA LYS A 264 23.93 10.43 5.56
C LYS A 264 25.21 11.18 5.94
N ALA A 265 25.50 11.36 7.24
CA ALA A 265 26.72 11.98 7.72
C ALA A 265 28.00 11.18 7.35
N GLN A 266 27.87 9.88 7.09
CA GLN A 266 28.94 8.98 6.68
C GLN A 266 28.97 8.71 5.16
N GLY A 267 28.15 9.42 4.37
CA GLY A 267 28.05 9.23 2.92
C GLY A 267 27.23 8.03 2.48
N GLY A 268 26.48 7.39 3.40
CA GLY A 268 25.52 6.34 3.09
C GLY A 268 24.25 6.91 2.46
N ARG A 269 23.55 6.09 1.67
CA ARG A 269 22.34 6.45 0.95
C ARG A 269 21.09 5.91 1.65
N VAL A 270 19.98 6.63 1.53
CA VAL A 270 18.68 6.22 2.06
C VAL A 270 17.83 5.67 0.93
N CYS A 271 17.48 4.39 1.02
CA CYS A 271 16.60 3.72 0.08
C CYS A 271 15.23 3.46 0.73
N ALA A 272 14.17 4.04 0.17
CA ALA A 272 12.82 3.74 0.57
C ALA A 272 12.29 2.49 -0.17
N VAL A 273 11.67 1.57 0.56
CA VAL A 273 10.93 0.44 -0.01
C VAL A 273 9.45 0.78 -0.05
N GLY A 274 8.96 1.03 -1.25
CA GLY A 274 7.60 1.49 -1.54
C GLY A 274 7.43 3.00 -1.48
N THR A 275 6.47 3.47 -2.28
CA THR A 275 6.07 4.89 -2.31
C THR A 275 5.50 5.36 -0.96
N THR A 276 4.97 4.44 -0.14
CA THR A 276 4.48 4.71 1.21
C THR A 276 5.62 5.11 2.15
N SER A 277 6.73 4.36 2.18
CA SER A 277 7.92 4.72 2.96
C SER A 277 8.51 6.04 2.50
N LEU A 278 8.63 6.25 1.18
CA LEU A 278 9.12 7.50 0.62
C LEU A 278 8.25 8.69 1.05
N ARG A 279 6.94 8.61 0.85
CA ARG A 279 6.01 9.69 1.22
C ARG A 279 6.11 10.02 2.71
N LEU A 280 6.22 9.02 3.56
CA LEU A 280 6.31 9.22 4.99
C LEU A 280 7.62 9.88 5.42
N LEU A 281 8.77 9.44 4.88
CA LEU A 281 10.07 10.06 5.15
C LEU A 281 10.12 11.53 4.69
N GLU A 282 9.59 11.81 3.50
CA GLU A 282 9.51 13.18 2.98
C GLU A 282 8.51 14.05 3.78
N SER A 283 7.41 13.47 4.29
CA SER A 283 6.50 14.16 5.20
C SER A 283 7.18 14.56 6.50
N ALA A 284 8.00 13.66 7.06
CA ALA A 284 8.76 13.90 8.30
C ALA A 284 9.86 14.98 8.14
N ALA A 285 10.23 15.32 6.90
CA ALA A 285 11.19 16.38 6.57
C ALA A 285 10.54 17.65 5.98
N ARG A 286 9.25 17.61 5.66
CA ARG A 286 8.55 18.64 4.85
C ARG A 286 8.71 20.05 5.38
N GLU A 287 8.61 20.24 6.71
CA GLU A 287 8.61 21.58 7.31
C GLU A 287 9.99 22.21 7.42
N THR A 288 11.03 21.40 7.57
CA THR A 288 12.38 21.90 7.94
C THR A 288 13.47 21.53 6.95
N GLY A 289 13.15 20.73 5.93
CA GLY A 289 14.13 20.16 5.01
C GLY A 289 15.04 19.09 5.65
N SER A 290 14.81 18.75 6.93
CA SER A 290 15.58 17.74 7.67
C SER A 290 14.63 16.80 8.40
N ILE A 291 14.90 15.50 8.28
CA ILE A 291 14.05 14.48 8.91
C ILE A 291 14.02 14.61 10.42
N ARG A 292 12.82 14.47 11.02
CA ARG A 292 12.58 14.47 12.46
C ARG A 292 11.62 13.36 12.85
N PRO A 293 11.62 12.90 14.12
CA PRO A 293 10.55 12.03 14.62
C PRO A 293 9.19 12.65 14.33
N TRP A 294 8.29 11.84 13.80
CA TRP A 294 7.02 12.35 13.27
C TRP A 294 5.89 11.33 13.49
N SER A 295 4.70 11.83 13.79
CA SER A 295 3.47 11.04 13.87
C SER A 295 2.31 11.92 13.47
N GLY A 296 1.45 11.43 12.62
CA GLY A 296 0.27 12.18 12.18
C GLY A 296 -0.29 11.72 10.83
N ASP A 297 -1.21 12.50 10.31
CA ASP A 297 -1.78 12.27 8.98
C ASP A 297 -0.91 12.94 7.90
N THR A 298 -0.55 12.21 6.86
CA THR A 298 0.11 12.74 5.67
C THR A 298 -0.81 12.71 4.46
N ASP A 299 -0.91 13.83 3.78
CA ASP A 299 -1.59 14.03 2.50
C ASP A 299 -0.61 14.43 1.39
N ILE A 300 0.68 14.19 1.60
CA ILE A 300 1.72 14.63 0.68
C ILE A 300 1.47 14.10 -0.73
N PHE A 301 1.40 15.01 -1.69
CA PHE A 301 1.27 14.73 -3.11
C PHE A 301 2.55 15.14 -3.83
N ILE A 302 3.32 14.15 -4.25
CA ILE A 302 4.62 14.34 -4.89
C ILE A 302 4.45 14.27 -6.41
N THR A 303 4.83 15.33 -7.08
CA THR A 303 4.76 15.50 -8.54
C THR A 303 6.08 16.09 -9.07
N PRO A 304 6.37 16.01 -10.38
CA PRO A 304 7.58 16.59 -10.95
C PRO A 304 7.81 18.05 -10.51
N GLY A 305 9.04 18.33 -10.08
CA GLY A 305 9.44 19.59 -9.44
C GLY A 305 9.51 19.54 -7.92
N TYR A 306 9.07 18.42 -7.28
CA TYR A 306 9.28 18.19 -5.85
C TYR A 306 10.79 18.00 -5.56
N LYS A 307 11.27 18.62 -4.46
CA LYS A 307 12.65 18.47 -3.98
C LYS A 307 12.69 17.45 -2.85
N PHE A 308 13.32 16.30 -3.10
CA PHE A 308 13.50 15.27 -2.11
C PHE A 308 14.57 15.67 -1.08
N ASN A 309 14.24 15.49 0.20
CA ASN A 309 15.12 15.87 1.32
C ASN A 309 15.82 14.67 1.96
N VAL A 310 15.20 13.50 1.91
CA VAL A 310 15.63 12.33 2.68
C VAL A 310 16.03 11.18 1.76
N VAL A 311 15.20 10.84 0.77
CA VAL A 311 15.30 9.61 0.00
C VAL A 311 16.22 9.79 -1.20
N ASP A 312 17.25 8.94 -1.31
CA ASP A 312 18.22 8.93 -2.39
C ASP A 312 17.90 7.85 -3.43
N ARG A 313 17.20 6.76 -3.03
CA ARG A 313 16.83 5.61 -3.87
C ARG A 313 15.42 5.12 -3.52
N LEU A 314 14.72 4.57 -4.51
CA LEU A 314 13.38 4.03 -4.33
C LEU A 314 13.26 2.64 -4.95
N ILE A 315 12.82 1.65 -4.14
CA ILE A 315 12.35 0.37 -4.64
C ILE A 315 10.83 0.44 -4.69
N THR A 316 10.22 0.19 -5.86
CA THR A 316 8.76 0.24 -6.01
C THR A 316 8.27 -0.71 -7.10
N ASN A 317 6.97 -1.03 -7.11
CA ASN A 317 6.33 -1.74 -8.23
C ASN A 317 6.16 -0.80 -9.43
N PHE A 318 5.83 -1.37 -10.59
CA PHE A 318 5.35 -0.61 -11.72
C PHE A 318 3.90 -0.16 -11.48
N HIS A 319 3.62 1.12 -11.75
CA HIS A 319 2.33 1.75 -11.47
C HIS A 319 1.47 1.89 -12.73
N LEU A 320 0.18 2.20 -12.54
CA LEU A 320 -0.75 2.40 -13.66
C LEU A 320 -0.54 3.76 -14.35
N PRO A 321 -0.90 3.89 -15.62
CA PRO A 321 -0.94 5.18 -16.30
C PRO A 321 -1.91 6.13 -15.56
N LYS A 322 -1.63 7.43 -15.64
CA LYS A 322 -2.42 8.53 -15.03
C LYS A 322 -2.62 8.39 -13.51
N SER A 323 -1.74 7.64 -12.81
CA SER A 323 -1.83 7.45 -11.37
C SER A 323 -0.93 8.42 -10.60
N THR A 324 -1.34 8.75 -9.37
CA THR A 324 -0.51 9.56 -8.45
C THR A 324 0.85 8.93 -8.18
N LEU A 325 0.92 7.58 -8.24
CA LEU A 325 2.16 6.84 -8.01
C LEU A 325 3.11 6.92 -9.22
N PHE A 326 2.59 6.93 -10.45
CA PHE A 326 3.43 7.19 -11.62
C PHE A 326 3.95 8.64 -11.62
N MET A 327 3.13 9.61 -11.17
CA MET A 327 3.59 11.00 -10.97
C MET A 327 4.74 11.09 -9.96
N LEU A 328 4.67 10.32 -8.87
CA LEU A 328 5.72 10.28 -7.85
C LEU A 328 7.03 9.73 -8.41
N VAL A 329 7.01 8.60 -9.13
CA VAL A 329 8.25 8.04 -9.71
C VAL A 329 8.80 8.94 -10.82
N ALA A 330 7.93 9.62 -11.58
CA ALA A 330 8.33 10.65 -12.55
C ALA A 330 8.96 11.88 -11.88
N ALA A 331 8.49 12.24 -10.68
CA ALA A 331 9.14 13.28 -9.87
C ALA A 331 10.51 12.86 -9.38
N PHE A 332 10.68 11.56 -9.06
CA PHE A 332 11.89 11.01 -8.45
C PHE A 332 13.02 10.81 -9.47
N SER A 333 12.74 10.29 -10.65
CA SER A 333 13.75 9.93 -11.67
C SER A 333 13.60 10.68 -13.00
N GLY A 334 12.65 11.62 -13.10
CA GLY A 334 12.36 12.36 -14.33
C GLY A 334 11.27 11.70 -15.18
N LEU A 335 10.40 12.53 -15.76
CA LEU A 335 9.26 12.06 -16.54
C LEU A 335 9.68 11.27 -17.78
N ASP A 336 10.60 11.84 -18.58
CA ASP A 336 11.06 11.20 -19.83
C ASP A 336 11.77 9.88 -19.56
N VAL A 337 12.61 9.84 -18.51
CA VAL A 337 13.29 8.60 -18.08
C VAL A 337 12.28 7.54 -17.66
N MET A 338 11.25 7.90 -16.88
CA MET A 338 10.26 6.95 -16.43
C MET A 338 9.33 6.48 -17.54
N GLN A 339 8.97 7.34 -18.49
CA GLN A 339 8.23 6.93 -19.69
C GLN A 339 9.03 5.93 -20.54
N ALA A 340 10.32 6.18 -20.77
CA ALA A 340 11.20 5.27 -21.47
C ALA A 340 11.37 3.93 -20.72
N ALA A 341 11.56 3.97 -19.39
CA ALA A 341 11.68 2.78 -18.55
C ALA A 341 10.41 1.93 -18.54
N TYR A 342 9.23 2.55 -18.47
CA TYR A 342 7.95 1.84 -18.48
C TYR A 342 7.64 1.24 -19.84
N LYS A 343 7.95 1.96 -20.93
CA LYS A 343 7.87 1.40 -22.30
C LYS A 343 8.76 0.16 -22.44
N ALA A 344 10.03 0.26 -22.04
CA ALA A 344 10.96 -0.87 -22.05
C ALA A 344 10.48 -2.03 -21.16
N ALA A 345 9.88 -1.75 -20.00
CA ALA A 345 9.33 -2.78 -19.13
C ALA A 345 8.17 -3.53 -19.80
N VAL A 346 7.26 -2.84 -20.49
CA VAL A 346 6.18 -3.49 -21.28
C VAL A 346 6.77 -4.35 -22.39
N GLU A 347 7.72 -3.83 -23.17
CA GLU A 347 8.40 -4.55 -24.28
C GLU A 347 9.20 -5.77 -23.81
N ARG A 348 9.65 -5.80 -22.54
CA ARG A 348 10.42 -6.89 -21.91
C ARG A 348 9.56 -7.80 -21.03
N ASP A 349 8.22 -7.74 -21.17
CA ASP A 349 7.27 -8.58 -20.43
C ASP A 349 7.43 -8.49 -18.91
N TYR A 350 7.67 -7.30 -18.37
CA TYR A 350 7.53 -7.05 -16.94
C TYR A 350 6.06 -7.04 -16.54
N ARG A 351 5.80 -7.53 -15.35
CA ARG A 351 4.47 -7.53 -14.75
C ARG A 351 4.25 -6.26 -13.94
N PHE A 352 3.06 -5.71 -14.04
CA PHE A 352 2.70 -4.43 -13.44
C PHE A 352 1.78 -4.58 -12.24
N TYR A 353 1.75 -3.55 -11.43
CA TYR A 353 0.86 -3.29 -10.31
C TYR A 353 1.22 -4.12 -9.06
N SER A 354 0.23 -4.37 -8.13
CA SER A 354 0.49 -4.82 -6.75
C SER A 354 1.25 -6.14 -6.63
N TYR A 355 0.99 -7.10 -7.51
CA TYR A 355 1.67 -8.40 -7.60
C TYR A 355 2.69 -8.48 -8.75
N GLY A 356 2.91 -7.34 -9.40
CA GLY A 356 3.86 -7.24 -10.49
C GLY A 356 5.30 -7.29 -10.04
N ASP A 357 6.18 -7.07 -10.98
CA ASP A 357 7.62 -6.91 -10.78
C ASP A 357 7.91 -5.51 -10.20
N GLY A 358 9.16 -5.17 -10.00
CA GLY A 358 9.50 -3.86 -9.48
C GLY A 358 10.71 -3.23 -10.13
N CYS A 359 11.00 -2.01 -9.69
CA CYS A 359 12.17 -1.26 -10.11
C CYS A 359 12.94 -0.71 -8.90
N LEU A 360 14.24 -0.57 -9.09
CA LEU A 360 15.16 0.18 -8.23
C LEU A 360 15.52 1.47 -8.96
N LEU A 361 14.99 2.59 -8.47
CA LEU A 361 15.19 3.91 -9.03
C LEU A 361 16.32 4.63 -8.28
N GLU A 362 17.26 5.20 -9.03
CA GLU A 362 18.21 6.17 -8.50
C GLU A 362 17.62 7.58 -8.69
N GLY A 363 17.56 8.36 -7.61
CA GLY A 363 17.01 9.71 -7.65
C GLY A 363 17.82 10.62 -8.57
N LEU A 364 17.15 11.62 -9.14
CA LEU A 364 17.84 12.71 -9.79
C LEU A 364 18.70 13.40 -8.71
N HIS A 365 20.01 13.31 -8.81
CA HIS A 365 20.89 14.13 -7.98
C HIS A 365 20.65 15.58 -8.39
N ASN A 366 19.97 16.34 -7.52
CA ASN A 366 19.95 17.79 -7.64
C ASN A 366 21.41 18.26 -7.43
N GLY A 367 22.12 18.45 -8.57
CA GLY A 367 23.43 19.06 -8.58
C GLY A 367 23.37 20.53 -8.12
#